data_626843393f8c999f13703daf90520bc2
#
_entry.id   626843393f8c999f13703daf90520bc2
#
_cell.length_a   1.000
_cell.length_b   1.000
_cell.length_c   1.000
_cell.angle_alpha   90.00
_cell.angle_beta   90.00
_cell.angle_gamma   90.00
#
_symmetry.space_group_name_H-M   'P 1'
#
loop_
_entity.id
_entity.type
_entity.pdbx_description
1 polymer ?
#
loop_
_entity_poly.entity_id
_entity_poly.type
_entity_poly.pdbx_seq_one_letter_code
_entity_poly.pdbx_strand_id
1 'polypeptide(L)'
;VSGMFITVEGPDGSGKSTQLQLLVENLKQKGYDIVVTREPGGTTVGNQIREVLLSPDHHEMTPRVEMMLYAASRAQNVEQVIRPALERGAIVLCDRFIDASIAYQGYGLQYDLDQIRSLNEWATNGLTPDLTFLFDLNPERASARMKDRGQLDRIESRDHAFHERVYAGFQTLLKQYPERIVRIDADQSIECIQDEVLDYTIERLQQGGVQK
;
A
#
# COMPACT_ATOMS: atom_id res chain seq x y z
N VAL A 1 25.21 -2.45 0.37
CA VAL A 1 24.10 -2.52 -0.58
C VAL A 1 22.83 -2.56 0.27
N SER A 2 22.01 -1.51 0.20
CA SER A 2 20.70 -1.51 0.84
C SER A 2 19.69 -2.24 -0.04
N GLY A 3 18.73 -2.94 0.57
CA GLY A 3 17.62 -3.52 -0.16
C GLY A 3 16.76 -2.44 -0.84
N MET A 4 15.67 -2.86 -1.49
CA MET A 4 14.73 -1.96 -2.16
C MET A 4 13.34 -2.11 -1.56
N PHE A 5 12.69 -0.99 -1.26
CA PHE A 5 11.36 -0.96 -0.69
C PHE A 5 10.32 -0.52 -1.73
N ILE A 6 9.43 -1.45 -2.11
CA ILE A 6 8.38 -1.23 -3.11
C ILE A 6 7.02 -1.38 -2.46
N THR A 7 6.11 -0.46 -2.73
CA THR A 7 4.73 -0.53 -2.25
C THR A 7 3.74 -0.61 -3.41
N VAL A 8 2.60 -1.24 -3.16
CA VAL A 8 1.45 -1.24 -4.07
C VAL A 8 0.27 -0.54 -3.41
N GLU A 9 -0.33 0.39 -4.11
CA GLU A 9 -1.42 1.26 -3.63
C GLU A 9 -2.58 1.27 -4.62
N GLY A 10 -3.73 1.75 -4.17
CA GLY A 10 -4.93 1.86 -5.00
C GLY A 10 -6.16 1.26 -4.32
N PRO A 11 -7.36 1.38 -4.90
CA PRO A 11 -8.60 0.91 -4.30
C PRO A 11 -8.65 -0.62 -4.19
N ASP A 12 -9.54 -1.13 -3.34
CA ASP A 12 -9.83 -2.56 -3.31
C ASP A 12 -10.52 -2.97 -4.62
N GLY A 13 -10.25 -4.18 -5.08
CA GLY A 13 -10.71 -4.63 -6.40
C GLY A 13 -9.83 -4.21 -7.59
N SER A 14 -8.77 -3.43 -7.38
CA SER A 14 -7.86 -3.01 -8.47
C SER A 14 -6.85 -4.08 -8.93
N GLY A 15 -6.83 -5.26 -8.30
CA GLY A 15 -5.94 -6.36 -8.71
C GLY A 15 -4.55 -6.36 -8.05
N LYS A 16 -4.28 -5.46 -7.09
CA LYS A 16 -2.98 -5.36 -6.38
C LYS A 16 -2.43 -6.71 -5.93
N SER A 17 -3.24 -7.50 -5.21
CA SER A 17 -2.78 -8.77 -4.62
C SER A 17 -2.35 -9.78 -5.67
N THR A 18 -3.07 -9.85 -6.80
CA THR A 18 -2.71 -10.73 -7.94
C THR A 18 -1.38 -10.30 -8.54
N GLN A 19 -1.22 -9.02 -8.81
CA GLN A 19 0.00 -8.47 -9.40
C GLN A 19 1.19 -8.58 -8.47
N LEU A 20 0.99 -8.37 -7.17
CA LEU A 20 2.02 -8.54 -6.16
C LEU A 20 2.52 -10.00 -6.11
N GLN A 21 1.62 -10.98 -6.15
CA GLN A 21 1.98 -12.39 -6.18
C GLN A 21 2.80 -12.74 -7.42
N LEU A 22 2.37 -12.30 -8.61
CA LEU A 22 3.09 -12.52 -9.86
C LEU A 22 4.47 -11.85 -9.85
N LEU A 23 4.57 -10.64 -9.31
CA LEU A 23 5.85 -9.95 -9.15
C LEU A 23 6.81 -10.73 -8.24
N VAL A 24 6.31 -11.25 -7.11
CA VAL A 24 7.09 -12.11 -6.19
C VAL A 24 7.64 -13.33 -6.91
N GLU A 25 6.80 -14.04 -7.67
CA GLU A 25 7.20 -15.23 -8.41
C GLU A 25 8.29 -14.92 -9.45
N ASN A 26 8.09 -13.85 -10.23
CA ASN A 26 9.05 -13.41 -11.23
C ASN A 26 10.42 -13.01 -10.62
N LEU A 27 10.41 -12.24 -9.53
CA LEU A 27 11.63 -11.79 -8.89
C LEU A 27 12.39 -12.94 -8.19
N LYS A 28 11.66 -13.87 -7.57
CA LYS A 28 12.27 -15.09 -6.98
C LYS A 28 12.93 -15.98 -8.05
N GLN A 29 12.27 -16.16 -9.22
CA GLN A 29 12.86 -16.89 -10.35
C GLN A 29 14.13 -16.22 -10.87
N LYS A 30 14.25 -14.91 -10.74
CA LYS A 30 15.47 -14.15 -11.09
C LYS A 30 16.54 -14.19 -10.01
N GLY A 31 16.30 -14.83 -8.85
CA GLY A 31 17.28 -15.03 -7.77
C GLY A 31 17.31 -13.95 -6.69
N TYR A 32 16.33 -13.04 -6.65
CA TYR A 32 16.27 -12.01 -5.60
C TYR A 32 15.72 -12.56 -4.27
N ASP A 33 16.25 -12.06 -3.14
CA ASP A 33 15.64 -12.27 -1.81
C ASP A 33 14.44 -11.35 -1.65
N ILE A 34 13.25 -11.92 -1.47
CA ILE A 34 11.99 -11.19 -1.43
C ILE A 34 11.29 -11.37 -0.08
N VAL A 35 10.95 -10.26 0.54
CA VAL A 35 10.07 -10.21 1.71
C VAL A 35 8.76 -9.54 1.32
N VAL A 36 7.65 -10.21 1.64
CA VAL A 36 6.30 -9.67 1.38
C VAL A 36 5.64 -9.34 2.70
N THR A 37 5.06 -8.15 2.78
CA THR A 37 4.27 -7.71 3.92
C THR A 37 3.05 -6.91 3.45
N ARG A 38 2.22 -6.49 4.41
CA ARG A 38 1.02 -5.67 4.13
C ARG A 38 0.67 -4.77 5.30
N GLU A 39 -0.06 -3.72 5.03
CA GLU A 39 -0.61 -2.83 6.06
C GLU A 39 -2.12 -2.59 5.90
N PRO A 40 -2.87 -2.54 7.00
CA PRO A 40 -2.44 -2.91 8.35
C PRO A 40 -2.16 -4.40 8.46
N GLY A 41 -1.18 -4.80 9.30
CA GLY A 41 -0.82 -6.20 9.50
C GLY A 41 0.68 -6.47 9.36
N GLY A 42 1.01 -7.64 8.80
CA GLY A 42 2.40 -8.06 8.53
C GLY A 42 3.14 -8.63 9.73
N THR A 43 2.64 -8.45 10.94
CA THR A 43 3.19 -8.97 12.21
C THR A 43 2.06 -9.50 13.09
N THR A 44 2.37 -10.25 14.14
CA THR A 44 1.35 -10.74 15.08
C THR A 44 0.56 -9.59 15.69
N VAL A 45 1.25 -8.57 16.20
CA VAL A 45 0.61 -7.36 16.78
C VAL A 45 -0.16 -6.59 15.70
N GLY A 46 0.46 -6.36 14.53
CA GLY A 46 -0.18 -5.68 13.42
C GLY A 46 -1.44 -6.38 12.94
N ASN A 47 -1.47 -7.72 12.92
CA ASN A 47 -2.66 -8.48 12.53
C ASN A 47 -3.80 -8.34 13.55
N GLN A 48 -3.52 -8.30 14.85
CA GLN A 48 -4.53 -8.02 15.88
C GLN A 48 -5.09 -6.60 15.72
N ILE A 49 -4.24 -5.62 15.46
CA ILE A 49 -4.67 -4.25 15.14
C ILE A 49 -5.55 -4.24 13.88
N ARG A 50 -5.20 -5.00 12.86
CA ARG A 50 -6.01 -5.14 11.63
C ARG A 50 -7.41 -5.66 11.92
N GLU A 51 -7.55 -6.68 12.76
CA GLU A 51 -8.85 -7.21 13.17
C GLU A 51 -9.72 -6.11 13.79
N VAL A 52 -9.15 -5.30 14.69
CA VAL A 52 -9.86 -4.16 15.27
C VAL A 52 -10.23 -3.12 14.22
N LEU A 53 -9.29 -2.75 13.34
CA LEU A 53 -9.49 -1.71 12.31
C LEU A 53 -10.58 -2.06 11.30
N LEU A 54 -10.65 -3.33 10.87
CA LEU A 54 -11.51 -3.76 9.78
C LEU A 54 -12.85 -4.34 10.25
N SER A 55 -13.01 -4.64 11.55
CA SER A 55 -14.27 -5.18 12.07
C SER A 55 -15.44 -4.21 11.84
N PRO A 56 -16.52 -4.67 11.20
CA PRO A 56 -17.76 -3.88 11.07
C PRO A 56 -18.39 -3.51 12.41
N ASP A 57 -18.07 -4.25 13.49
CA ASP A 57 -18.63 -4.02 14.83
C ASP A 57 -18.10 -2.73 15.47
N HIS A 58 -17.00 -2.17 14.97
CA HIS A 58 -16.37 -0.96 15.49
C HIS A 58 -16.75 0.30 14.69
N HIS A 59 -18.03 0.46 14.39
CA HIS A 59 -18.55 1.63 13.65
C HIS A 59 -18.39 2.96 14.40
N GLU A 60 -18.27 2.92 15.73
CA GLU A 60 -18.04 4.09 16.59
C GLU A 60 -16.59 4.58 16.59
N MET A 61 -15.67 3.86 15.94
CA MET A 61 -14.26 4.24 15.90
C MET A 61 -14.07 5.64 15.34
N THR A 62 -13.47 6.51 16.15
CA THR A 62 -13.20 7.90 15.72
C THR A 62 -12.05 7.96 14.73
N PRO A 63 -12.01 8.97 13.83
CA PRO A 63 -10.92 9.13 12.86
C PRO A 63 -9.53 9.18 13.50
N ARG A 64 -9.41 9.80 14.67
CA ARG A 64 -8.13 9.88 15.41
C ARG A 64 -7.64 8.51 15.87
N VAL A 65 -8.53 7.68 16.40
CA VAL A 65 -8.21 6.32 16.84
C VAL A 65 -7.84 5.46 15.64
N GLU A 66 -8.60 5.53 14.55
CA GLU A 66 -8.31 4.83 13.31
C GLU A 66 -6.89 5.14 12.80
N MET A 67 -6.55 6.44 12.72
CA MET A 67 -5.23 6.90 12.28
C MET A 67 -4.10 6.39 13.18
N MET A 68 -4.28 6.44 14.52
CA MET A 68 -3.29 5.94 15.48
C MET A 68 -3.08 4.43 15.37
N LEU A 69 -4.14 3.66 15.15
CA LEU A 69 -4.05 2.20 14.98
C LEU A 69 -3.31 1.84 13.68
N TYR A 70 -3.58 2.55 12.57
CA TYR A 70 -2.79 2.36 11.36
C TYR A 70 -1.31 2.66 11.59
N ALA A 71 -0.99 3.76 12.27
CA ALA A 71 0.38 4.13 12.58
C ALA A 71 1.07 3.12 13.51
N ALA A 72 0.37 2.59 14.52
CA ALA A 72 0.90 1.57 15.42
C ALA A 72 1.21 0.26 14.69
N SER A 73 0.29 -0.20 13.83
CA SER A 73 0.51 -1.37 12.98
C SER A 73 1.72 -1.17 12.05
N ARG A 74 1.84 0.03 11.46
CA ARG A 74 2.96 0.43 10.59
C ARG A 74 4.28 0.42 11.33
N ALA A 75 4.35 1.05 12.50
CA ALA A 75 5.58 1.10 13.30
C ALA A 75 6.09 -0.31 13.63
N GLN A 76 5.20 -1.22 14.03
CA GLN A 76 5.55 -2.61 14.30
C GLN A 76 6.08 -3.33 13.05
N ASN A 77 5.43 -3.12 11.89
CA ASN A 77 5.82 -3.74 10.62
C ASN A 77 7.18 -3.21 10.14
N VAL A 78 7.41 -1.90 10.26
CA VAL A 78 8.69 -1.28 9.88
C VAL A 78 9.84 -1.83 10.70
N GLU A 79 9.72 -1.85 12.02
CA GLU A 79 10.80 -2.26 12.93
C GLU A 79 11.06 -3.77 12.87
N GLN A 80 10.01 -4.58 12.76
CA GLN A 80 10.14 -6.04 12.87
C GLN A 80 10.40 -6.72 11.53
N VAL A 81 9.91 -6.16 10.41
CA VAL A 81 9.91 -6.83 9.11
C VAL A 81 10.68 -6.03 8.07
N ILE A 82 10.30 -4.75 7.85
CA ILE A 82 10.78 -4.03 6.68
C ILE A 82 12.25 -3.65 6.84
N ARG A 83 12.62 -2.95 7.92
CA ARG A 83 14.02 -2.53 8.14
C ARG A 83 15.00 -3.70 8.16
N PRO A 84 14.79 -4.78 8.93
CA PRO A 84 15.71 -5.90 8.93
C PRO A 84 15.87 -6.57 7.57
N ALA A 85 14.80 -6.57 6.75
CA ALA A 85 14.86 -7.08 5.39
C ALA A 85 15.70 -6.19 4.48
N LEU A 86 15.49 -4.87 4.53
CA LEU A 86 16.25 -3.91 3.73
C LEU A 86 17.74 -3.90 4.11
N GLU A 87 18.04 -3.99 5.40
CA GLU A 87 19.44 -4.03 5.91
C GLU A 87 20.23 -5.23 5.41
N ARG A 88 19.58 -6.40 5.19
CA ARG A 88 20.24 -7.56 4.60
C ARG A 88 20.25 -7.58 3.06
N GLY A 89 19.74 -6.52 2.42
CA GLY A 89 19.73 -6.39 0.96
C GLY A 89 18.51 -6.98 0.26
N ALA A 90 17.46 -7.41 1.00
CA ALA A 90 16.26 -7.97 0.41
C ALA A 90 15.39 -6.89 -0.30
N ILE A 91 14.61 -7.31 -1.28
CA ILE A 91 13.53 -6.51 -1.84
C ILE A 91 12.30 -6.71 -0.96
N VAL A 92 11.78 -5.63 -0.40
CA VAL A 92 10.53 -5.65 0.39
C VAL A 92 9.38 -5.18 -0.50
N LEU A 93 8.34 -6.01 -0.59
CA LEU A 93 7.10 -5.70 -1.28
C LEU A 93 5.97 -5.56 -0.24
N CYS A 94 5.33 -4.40 -0.18
CA CYS A 94 4.29 -4.11 0.81
C CYS A 94 2.97 -3.72 0.14
N ASP A 95 1.90 -4.45 0.48
CA ASP A 95 0.54 -4.05 0.09
C ASP A 95 0.04 -2.96 1.04
N ARG A 96 0.01 -1.73 0.54
CA ARG A 96 -0.26 -0.45 1.22
C ARG A 96 0.84 -0.02 2.20
N PHE A 97 1.01 1.30 2.31
CA PHE A 97 1.93 1.95 3.25
C PHE A 97 1.45 3.38 3.56
N ILE A 98 2.38 4.35 3.66
CA ILE A 98 2.07 5.74 4.04
C ILE A 98 1.09 6.44 3.10
N ASP A 99 1.13 6.15 1.80
CA ASP A 99 0.28 6.77 0.80
C ASP A 99 -1.19 6.39 1.01
N ALA A 100 -1.47 5.14 1.41
CA ALA A 100 -2.82 4.73 1.82
C ALA A 100 -3.34 5.58 2.98
N SER A 101 -2.55 5.84 4.03
CA SER A 101 -2.99 6.67 5.15
C SER A 101 -3.30 8.10 4.73
N ILE A 102 -2.49 8.69 3.85
CA ILE A 102 -2.77 10.03 3.32
C ILE A 102 -4.06 10.04 2.51
N ALA A 103 -4.27 9.04 1.64
CA ALA A 103 -5.47 8.96 0.83
C ALA A 103 -6.73 8.65 1.65
N TYR A 104 -6.70 7.64 2.51
CA TYR A 104 -7.88 7.18 3.26
C TYR A 104 -8.20 8.05 4.47
N GLN A 105 -7.24 8.29 5.37
CA GLN A 105 -7.47 9.09 6.57
C GLN A 105 -7.40 10.61 6.26
N GLY A 106 -6.48 11.03 5.39
CA GLY A 106 -6.34 12.42 5.01
C GLY A 106 -7.50 12.90 4.14
N TYR A 107 -7.53 12.45 2.90
CA TYR A 107 -8.55 12.88 1.94
C TYR A 107 -9.91 12.25 2.23
N GLY A 108 -9.97 10.93 2.44
CA GLY A 108 -11.21 10.20 2.66
C GLY A 108 -11.97 10.68 3.89
N LEU A 109 -11.33 10.68 5.06
CA LEU A 109 -11.90 11.16 6.33
C LEU A 109 -11.82 12.69 6.50
N GLN A 110 -11.16 13.39 5.59
CA GLN A 110 -10.93 14.83 5.67
C GLN A 110 -10.20 15.24 6.96
N TYR A 111 -9.24 14.41 7.39
CA TYR A 111 -8.42 14.72 8.54
C TYR A 111 -7.21 15.57 8.14
N ASP A 112 -6.61 16.26 9.12
CA ASP A 112 -5.49 17.16 8.91
C ASP A 112 -4.28 16.40 8.32
N LEU A 113 -3.88 16.78 7.10
CA LEU A 113 -2.81 16.13 6.34
C LEU A 113 -1.44 16.26 7.01
N ASP A 114 -1.16 17.37 7.69
CA ASP A 114 0.13 17.59 8.33
C ASP A 114 0.26 16.73 9.59
N GLN A 115 -0.83 16.52 10.32
CA GLN A 115 -0.86 15.56 11.44
C GLN A 115 -0.64 14.12 10.95
N ILE A 116 -1.26 13.73 9.84
CA ILE A 116 -1.08 12.40 9.27
C ILE A 116 0.36 12.20 8.79
N ARG A 117 0.94 13.19 8.10
CA ARG A 117 2.33 13.13 7.65
C ARG A 117 3.30 13.00 8.81
N SER A 118 3.14 13.84 9.84
CA SER A 118 3.97 13.80 11.05
C SER A 118 3.87 12.46 11.79
N LEU A 119 2.66 11.92 11.89
CA LEU A 119 2.42 10.62 12.51
C LEU A 119 3.05 9.47 11.69
N ASN A 120 2.94 9.52 10.37
CA ASN A 120 3.57 8.55 9.48
C ASN A 120 5.10 8.62 9.57
N GLU A 121 5.67 9.83 9.54
CA GLU A 121 7.11 10.04 9.67
C GLU A 121 7.63 9.45 11.00
N TRP A 122 6.93 9.71 12.11
CA TRP A 122 7.28 9.13 13.41
C TRP A 122 7.13 7.60 13.41
N ALA A 123 6.04 7.05 12.88
CA ALA A 123 5.79 5.61 12.84
C ALA A 123 6.78 4.85 11.96
N THR A 124 7.27 5.48 10.88
CA THR A 124 8.24 4.86 9.96
C THR A 124 9.69 5.17 10.32
N ASN A 125 9.92 6.08 11.27
CA ASN A 125 11.23 6.67 11.54
C ASN A 125 11.88 7.16 10.23
N GLY A 126 11.11 7.92 9.44
CA GLY A 126 11.52 8.51 8.17
C GLY A 126 11.66 7.55 6.98
N LEU A 127 11.33 6.25 7.14
CA LEU A 127 11.36 5.31 6.02
C LEU A 127 10.27 5.65 5.00
N THR A 128 10.68 5.80 3.73
CA THR A 128 9.79 5.99 2.58
C THR A 128 10.05 4.90 1.53
N PRO A 129 9.05 4.53 0.73
CA PRO A 129 9.27 3.60 -0.39
C PRO A 129 10.21 4.20 -1.45
N ASP A 130 11.01 3.35 -2.08
CA ASP A 130 11.83 3.69 -3.25
C ASP A 130 10.97 3.76 -4.52
N LEU A 131 9.90 2.95 -4.57
CA LEU A 131 8.97 2.86 -5.68
C LEU A 131 7.57 2.52 -5.15
N THR A 132 6.55 3.19 -5.65
CA THR A 132 5.15 2.88 -5.38
C THR A 132 4.41 2.68 -6.70
N PHE A 133 3.74 1.55 -6.86
CA PHE A 133 2.80 1.32 -7.94
C PHE A 133 1.40 1.72 -7.49
N LEU A 134 0.85 2.75 -8.09
CA LEU A 134 -0.55 3.14 -7.89
C LEU A 134 -1.43 2.47 -8.95
N PHE A 135 -2.17 1.46 -8.54
CA PHE A 135 -3.16 0.76 -9.37
C PHE A 135 -4.38 1.66 -9.54
N ASP A 136 -4.38 2.42 -10.62
CA ASP A 136 -5.41 3.42 -10.91
C ASP A 136 -6.66 2.75 -11.46
N LEU A 137 -7.72 2.78 -10.64
CA LEU A 137 -9.04 2.29 -10.99
C LEU A 137 -10.07 3.24 -10.39
N ASN A 138 -11.01 3.72 -11.21
CA ASN A 138 -12.01 4.63 -10.68
C ASN A 138 -12.95 3.93 -9.66
N PRO A 139 -13.57 4.70 -8.72
CA PRO A 139 -14.36 4.11 -7.64
C PRO A 139 -15.56 3.28 -8.11
N GLU A 140 -16.18 3.64 -9.21
CA GLU A 140 -17.35 2.92 -9.76
C GLU A 140 -16.95 1.51 -10.22
N ARG A 141 -15.84 1.40 -10.95
CA ARG A 141 -15.31 0.10 -11.40
C ARG A 141 -14.75 -0.73 -10.26
N ALA A 142 -14.08 -0.09 -9.31
CA ALA A 142 -13.60 -0.74 -8.10
C ALA A 142 -14.79 -1.33 -7.31
N SER A 143 -15.84 -0.53 -7.07
CA SER A 143 -17.08 -0.99 -6.42
C SER A 143 -17.76 -2.12 -7.18
N ALA A 144 -17.83 -2.05 -8.52
CA ALA A 144 -18.41 -3.12 -9.33
C ALA A 144 -17.66 -4.46 -9.17
N ARG A 145 -16.32 -4.43 -9.16
CA ARG A 145 -15.49 -5.62 -8.94
C ARG A 145 -15.59 -6.18 -7.51
N MET A 146 -15.94 -5.34 -6.54
CA MET A 146 -16.08 -5.74 -5.13
C MET A 146 -17.43 -6.40 -4.83
N LYS A 147 -18.48 -6.13 -5.63
CA LYS A 147 -19.84 -6.67 -5.38
C LYS A 147 -19.91 -8.18 -5.29
N ASP A 148 -19.01 -8.89 -5.96
CA ASP A 148 -18.97 -10.35 -5.99
C ASP A 148 -18.17 -10.96 -4.81
N ARG A 149 -17.55 -10.14 -3.94
CA ARG A 149 -16.67 -10.61 -2.86
C ARG A 149 -17.36 -10.95 -1.54
N GLY A 150 -18.66 -10.71 -1.42
CA GLY A 150 -19.42 -11.01 -0.20
C GLY A 150 -19.43 -9.86 0.81
N GLN A 151 -19.17 -10.13 2.09
CA GLN A 151 -19.29 -9.14 3.15
C GLN A 151 -18.14 -8.12 3.08
N LEU A 152 -18.49 -6.83 3.04
CA LEU A 152 -17.56 -5.70 3.07
C LEU A 152 -17.03 -5.47 4.49
N ASP A 153 -15.76 -5.08 4.60
CA ASP A 153 -15.21 -4.61 5.87
C ASP A 153 -15.67 -3.17 6.22
N ARG A 154 -15.26 -2.69 7.40
CA ARG A 154 -15.65 -1.37 7.91
C ARG A 154 -15.22 -0.21 6.99
N ILE A 155 -14.11 -0.32 6.30
CA ILE A 155 -13.60 0.72 5.39
C ILE A 155 -14.27 0.62 4.03
N GLU A 156 -14.38 -0.59 3.50
CA GLU A 156 -15.05 -0.87 2.23
C GLU A 156 -16.54 -0.50 2.23
N SER A 157 -17.19 -0.58 3.42
CA SER A 157 -18.61 -0.24 3.61
C SER A 157 -18.90 1.27 3.67
N ARG A 158 -17.89 2.13 3.62
CA ARG A 158 -18.08 3.59 3.61
C ARG A 158 -18.80 4.07 2.34
N ASP A 159 -19.35 5.27 2.40
CA ASP A 159 -20.13 5.84 1.31
C ASP A 159 -19.27 6.13 0.05
N HIS A 160 -19.96 6.30 -1.07
CA HIS A 160 -19.30 6.57 -2.36
C HIS A 160 -18.47 7.85 -2.33
N ALA A 161 -18.96 8.90 -1.66
CA ALA A 161 -18.25 10.17 -1.54
C ALA A 161 -16.91 10.03 -0.81
N PHE A 162 -16.83 9.14 0.19
CA PHE A 162 -15.55 8.80 0.84
C PHE A 162 -14.57 8.19 -0.18
N HIS A 163 -15.00 7.20 -0.96
CA HIS A 163 -14.14 6.54 -1.95
C HIS A 163 -13.71 7.48 -3.08
N GLU A 164 -14.58 8.43 -3.49
CA GLU A 164 -14.19 9.47 -4.44
C GLU A 164 -13.09 10.39 -3.88
N ARG A 165 -13.20 10.79 -2.60
CA ARG A 165 -12.14 11.59 -1.95
C ARG A 165 -10.83 10.81 -1.81
N VAL A 166 -10.88 9.52 -1.49
CA VAL A 166 -9.71 8.65 -1.46
C VAL A 166 -9.04 8.59 -2.84
N TYR A 167 -9.83 8.40 -3.88
CA TYR A 167 -9.34 8.41 -5.26
C TYR A 167 -8.66 9.74 -5.62
N ALA A 168 -9.31 10.87 -5.33
CA ALA A 168 -8.72 12.20 -5.54
C ALA A 168 -7.40 12.39 -4.75
N GLY A 169 -7.34 11.82 -3.54
CA GLY A 169 -6.12 11.78 -2.73
C GLY A 169 -4.97 11.06 -3.42
N PHE A 170 -5.21 9.87 -3.96
CA PHE A 170 -4.20 9.13 -4.73
C PHE A 170 -3.77 9.89 -5.99
N GLN A 171 -4.71 10.52 -6.73
CA GLN A 171 -4.37 11.34 -7.89
C GLN A 171 -3.50 12.55 -7.51
N THR A 172 -3.71 13.11 -6.34
CA THR A 172 -2.89 14.22 -5.82
C THR A 172 -1.48 13.73 -5.46
N LEU A 173 -1.36 12.59 -4.79
CA LEU A 173 -0.06 11.98 -4.46
C LEU A 173 0.76 11.64 -5.70
N LEU A 174 0.12 11.10 -6.74
CA LEU A 174 0.75 10.83 -8.03
C LEU A 174 1.41 12.09 -8.62
N LYS A 175 0.71 13.23 -8.55
CA LYS A 175 1.24 14.52 -9.02
C LYS A 175 2.33 15.10 -8.14
N GLN A 176 2.26 14.84 -6.82
CA GLN A 176 3.24 15.35 -5.85
C GLN A 176 4.56 14.56 -5.87
N TYR A 177 4.52 13.28 -6.17
CA TYR A 177 5.68 12.38 -6.10
C TYR A 177 5.90 11.58 -7.40
N PRO A 178 6.01 12.26 -8.58
CA PRO A 178 6.09 11.58 -9.88
C PRO A 178 7.34 10.70 -10.04
N GLU A 179 8.42 11.01 -9.31
CA GLU A 179 9.67 10.22 -9.35
C GLU A 179 9.56 8.90 -8.57
N ARG A 180 8.63 8.81 -7.63
CA ARG A 180 8.46 7.66 -6.74
C ARG A 180 7.20 6.85 -7.08
N ILE A 181 6.11 7.52 -7.45
CA ILE A 181 4.80 6.89 -7.69
C ILE A 181 4.59 6.71 -9.19
N VAL A 182 4.47 5.47 -9.60
CA VAL A 182 4.15 5.08 -10.98
C VAL A 182 2.67 4.71 -11.07
N ARG A 183 1.97 5.32 -12.02
CA ARG A 183 0.57 5.00 -12.33
C ARG A 183 0.51 3.72 -13.14
N ILE A 184 -0.26 2.74 -12.67
CA ILE A 184 -0.60 1.50 -13.39
C ILE A 184 -2.08 1.55 -13.73
N ASP A 185 -2.42 1.46 -15.02
CA ASP A 185 -3.81 1.34 -15.45
C ASP A 185 -4.35 -0.05 -15.09
N ALA A 186 -5.14 -0.10 -14.01
CA ALA A 186 -5.68 -1.35 -13.48
C ALA A 186 -6.86 -1.91 -14.29
N ASP A 187 -7.17 -1.31 -15.43
CA ASP A 187 -8.25 -1.74 -16.31
C ASP A 187 -7.78 -2.60 -17.50
N GLN A 188 -6.49 -2.83 -17.58
CA GLN A 188 -5.85 -3.71 -18.56
C GLN A 188 -5.91 -5.19 -18.17
N SER A 189 -5.44 -6.07 -19.07
CA SER A 189 -5.28 -7.49 -18.76
C SER A 189 -4.22 -7.73 -17.66
N ILE A 190 -4.33 -8.86 -16.96
CA ILE A 190 -3.39 -9.23 -15.90
C ILE A 190 -1.96 -9.29 -16.46
N GLU A 191 -1.79 -9.82 -17.66
CA GLU A 191 -0.50 -9.98 -18.33
C GLU A 191 0.13 -8.62 -18.67
N CYS A 192 -0.64 -7.70 -19.28
CA CYS A 192 -0.14 -6.37 -19.62
C CYS A 192 0.29 -5.58 -18.37
N ILE A 193 -0.52 -5.64 -17.30
CA ILE A 193 -0.16 -5.01 -16.02
C ILE A 193 1.10 -5.62 -15.45
N GLN A 194 1.24 -6.96 -15.50
CA GLN A 194 2.40 -7.65 -14.96
C GLN A 194 3.68 -7.30 -15.70
N ASP A 195 3.62 -7.23 -17.03
CA ASP A 195 4.78 -6.83 -17.84
C ASP A 195 5.23 -5.42 -17.47
N GLU A 196 4.29 -4.46 -17.37
CA GLU A 196 4.59 -3.08 -17.00
C GLU A 196 5.19 -2.98 -15.58
N VAL A 197 4.60 -3.63 -14.59
CA VAL A 197 5.08 -3.64 -13.19
C VAL A 197 6.46 -4.28 -13.10
N LEU A 198 6.70 -5.37 -13.82
CA LEU A 198 7.99 -6.06 -13.82
C LEU A 198 9.08 -5.20 -14.48
N ASP A 199 8.80 -4.56 -15.60
CA ASP A 199 9.76 -3.72 -16.33
C ASP A 199 10.20 -2.53 -15.47
N TYR A 200 9.26 -1.79 -14.87
CA TYR A 200 9.57 -0.70 -13.94
C TYR A 200 10.38 -1.19 -12.73
N THR A 201 10.04 -2.35 -12.18
CA THR A 201 10.77 -2.93 -11.05
C THR A 201 12.21 -3.24 -11.42
N ILE A 202 12.44 -3.93 -12.55
CA ILE A 202 13.79 -4.30 -13.00
C ILE A 202 14.63 -3.06 -13.31
N GLU A 203 14.06 -2.07 -13.99
CA GLU A 203 14.74 -0.79 -14.24
C GLU A 203 15.19 -0.13 -12.94
N ARG A 204 14.30 -0.03 -11.96
CA ARG A 204 14.59 0.60 -10.66
C ARG A 204 15.65 -0.18 -9.87
N LEU A 205 15.60 -1.51 -9.88
CA LEU A 205 16.62 -2.38 -9.25
C LEU A 205 18.01 -2.16 -9.85
N GLN A 206 18.09 -2.01 -11.18
CA GLN A 206 19.36 -1.73 -11.86
C GLN A 206 19.91 -0.35 -11.48
N GLN A 207 19.06 0.67 -11.41
CA GLN A 207 19.44 2.02 -11.00
C GLN A 207 19.89 2.06 -9.53
N GLY A 208 19.24 1.31 -8.64
CA GLY A 208 19.56 1.22 -7.22
C GLY A 208 20.76 0.30 -6.88
N GLY A 209 21.31 -0.42 -7.84
CA GLY A 209 22.44 -1.34 -7.64
C GLY A 209 22.13 -2.53 -6.72
N VAL A 210 20.86 -2.92 -6.62
CA VAL A 210 20.43 -4.09 -5.82
C VAL A 210 20.95 -5.38 -6.48
N GLN A 211 21.70 -6.16 -5.72
CA GLN A 211 22.30 -7.42 -6.20
C GLN A 211 21.35 -8.61 -5.98
N LYS A 212 21.54 -9.66 -6.79
CA LYS A 212 20.84 -10.93 -6.66
C LYS A 212 21.41 -11.78 -5.55
#